data_db6af7d1700998e905ed8bf3f6889d5c
#
_entry.id   db6af7d1700998e905ed8bf3f6889d5c
#
_cell.length_a   1.000
_cell.length_b   1.000
_cell.length_c   1.000
_cell.angle_alpha   90.00
_cell.angle_beta   90.00
_cell.angle_gamma   90.00
#
_symmetry.space_group_name_H-M   'P 1'
#
loop_
_entity.id
_entity.type
_entity.pdbx_description
1 polymer ?
#
loop_
_entity_poly.entity_id
_entity_poly.type
_entity_poly.pdbx_seq_one_letter_code
_entity_poly.pdbx_strand_id
1 'polypeptide(L)'
;MNKRRQLLNFSDLMQRKQPPKELPPSSQNIMATILQSMPKEASITKIEYEGPRIALYTNSPRYLLENNETISKLVNIIKKRIVIRTDESIRKPEDECRKIIAEHVPKEANLQGTLFDTSTGEVSIEAKRPWLLQRNSKEFNHADLTEKIGWRLRIRKSTTIPSRTIQTICNSKTSFC
;
A
#
# COMPACT_ATOMS: atom_id res chain seq x y z
N MET A 1 55.23 16.28 -26.51
CA MET A 1 54.32 16.20 -25.35
C MET A 1 53.48 14.91 -25.45
N ASN A 2 53.86 13.88 -24.71
CA ASN A 2 53.34 12.53 -24.90
C ASN A 2 52.45 12.20 -23.69
N LYS A 3 51.11 12.31 -23.86
CA LYS A 3 50.14 11.89 -22.86
C LYS A 3 49.97 10.37 -22.92
N ARG A 4 50.69 9.64 -22.09
CA ARG A 4 50.46 8.22 -21.85
C ARG A 4 49.08 8.04 -21.24
N ARG A 5 48.15 7.42 -22.00
CA ARG A 5 46.91 6.90 -21.47
C ARG A 5 47.22 5.74 -20.51
N GLN A 6 47.05 5.92 -19.22
CA GLN A 6 47.02 4.84 -18.26
C GLN A 6 45.86 3.93 -18.55
N LEU A 7 46.12 2.75 -19.07
CA LEU A 7 45.16 1.67 -19.18
C LEU A 7 44.85 1.18 -17.73
N LEU A 8 43.66 1.44 -17.28
CA LEU A 8 43.17 0.88 -16.02
C LEU A 8 43.22 -0.65 -16.11
N ASN A 9 43.99 -1.27 -15.25
CA ASN A 9 44.12 -2.72 -15.17
C ASN A 9 42.80 -3.34 -14.80
N PHE A 10 42.33 -4.30 -15.61
CA PHE A 10 41.07 -5.06 -15.43
C PHE A 10 41.02 -5.81 -14.11
N SER A 11 42.17 -6.10 -13.50
CA SER A 11 42.33 -6.71 -12.16
C SER A 11 41.88 -5.79 -11.01
N ASP A 12 41.95 -4.46 -11.14
CA ASP A 12 41.48 -3.51 -10.12
C ASP A 12 39.96 -3.37 -10.07
N LEU A 13 39.26 -3.69 -11.16
CA LEU A 13 37.80 -3.72 -11.24
C LEU A 13 37.19 -4.95 -10.56
N MET A 14 37.95 -6.06 -10.46
CA MET A 14 37.47 -7.30 -9.83
C MET A 14 37.65 -7.33 -8.30
N GLN A 15 38.36 -6.37 -7.72
CA GLN A 15 38.56 -6.30 -6.27
C GLN A 15 37.58 -5.40 -5.52
N ARG A 16 36.49 -4.94 -6.17
CA ARG A 16 35.35 -4.40 -5.40
C ARG A 16 34.77 -5.55 -4.61
N LYS A 17 35.24 -5.74 -3.38
CA LYS A 17 34.64 -6.61 -2.37
C LYS A 17 33.13 -6.21 -2.32
N GLN A 18 32.31 -7.04 -2.90
CA GLN A 18 30.87 -6.93 -2.66
C GLN A 18 30.69 -7.06 -1.14
N PRO A 19 29.93 -6.17 -0.50
CA PRO A 19 29.63 -6.34 0.91
C PRO A 19 29.05 -7.75 1.08
N PRO A 20 29.38 -8.45 2.18
CA PRO A 20 28.90 -9.80 2.42
C PRO A 20 27.37 -9.78 2.25
N LYS A 21 26.87 -10.64 1.37
CA LYS A 21 25.45 -10.80 1.09
C LYS A 21 24.84 -11.41 2.35
N GLU A 22 24.35 -10.56 3.26
CA GLU A 22 23.69 -11.02 4.46
C GLU A 22 22.52 -11.93 4.04
N LEU A 23 22.56 -13.17 4.49
CA LEU A 23 21.48 -14.13 4.25
C LEU A 23 20.20 -13.57 4.87
N PRO A 24 19.06 -13.64 4.16
CA PRO A 24 17.79 -13.16 4.71
C PRO A 24 17.49 -13.91 6.01
N PRO A 25 17.08 -13.22 7.07
CA PRO A 25 16.80 -13.83 8.36
C PRO A 25 15.73 -14.94 8.22
N SER A 26 15.83 -15.99 9.04
CA SER A 26 14.79 -17.03 9.10
C SER A 26 13.43 -16.41 9.48
N SER A 27 12.31 -17.08 9.14
CA SER A 27 10.96 -16.54 9.35
C SER A 27 10.68 -16.14 10.81
N GLN A 28 11.22 -16.83 11.79
CA GLN A 28 11.12 -16.48 13.21
C GLN A 28 11.87 -15.18 13.55
N ASN A 29 13.06 -15.00 12.95
CA ASN A 29 13.85 -13.78 13.14
C ASN A 29 13.19 -12.57 12.45
N ILE A 30 12.45 -12.77 11.37
CA ILE A 30 11.78 -11.67 10.66
C ILE A 30 10.72 -11.01 11.55
N MET A 31 9.86 -11.78 12.21
CA MET A 31 8.84 -11.21 13.09
C MET A 31 9.46 -10.44 14.26
N ALA A 32 10.49 -11.03 14.90
CA ALA A 32 11.23 -10.35 15.96
C ALA A 32 11.90 -9.06 15.47
N THR A 33 12.50 -9.08 14.30
CA THR A 33 13.12 -7.89 13.67
C THR A 33 12.10 -6.81 13.40
N ILE A 34 10.90 -7.16 12.91
CA ILE A 34 9.81 -6.20 12.69
C ILE A 34 9.42 -5.54 14.01
N LEU A 35 9.13 -6.32 15.04
CA LEU A 35 8.70 -5.80 16.33
C LEU A 35 9.75 -4.90 17.00
N GLN A 36 11.04 -5.23 16.85
CA GLN A 36 12.14 -4.43 17.39
C GLN A 36 12.38 -3.13 16.59
N SER A 37 12.14 -3.17 15.29
CA SER A 37 12.42 -2.04 14.40
C SER A 37 11.26 -1.06 14.32
N MET A 38 10.07 -1.45 14.75
CA MET A 38 8.88 -0.60 14.67
C MET A 38 8.69 0.20 15.95
N PRO A 39 8.44 1.50 15.83
CA PRO A 39 8.13 2.35 16.98
C PRO A 39 6.76 2.00 17.57
N LYS A 40 6.57 2.27 18.86
CA LYS A 40 5.32 1.96 19.59
C LYS A 40 4.11 2.71 19.02
N GLU A 41 4.33 3.88 18.45
CA GLU A 41 3.32 4.73 17.81
C GLU A 41 2.69 4.07 16.59
N ALA A 42 3.38 3.12 15.97
CA ALA A 42 2.84 2.33 14.87
C ALA A 42 1.69 1.40 15.28
N SER A 43 1.50 1.16 16.59
CA SER A 43 0.40 0.37 17.18
C SER A 43 0.10 -0.92 16.39
N ILE A 44 1.15 -1.74 16.16
CA ILE A 44 1.00 -3.00 15.43
C ILE A 44 0.27 -4.01 16.31
N THR A 45 -0.86 -4.51 15.82
CA THR A 45 -1.70 -5.50 16.52
C THR A 45 -1.38 -6.92 16.08
N LYS A 46 -1.06 -7.12 14.79
CA LYS A 46 -0.85 -8.44 14.21
C LYS A 46 0.14 -8.39 13.06
N ILE A 47 0.89 -9.47 12.89
CA ILE A 47 1.81 -9.67 11.75
C ILE A 47 1.46 -11.01 11.13
N GLU A 48 1.19 -11.04 9.83
CA GLU A 48 0.84 -12.25 9.09
C GLU A 48 1.64 -12.39 7.80
N TYR A 49 1.88 -13.64 7.40
CA TYR A 49 2.42 -13.95 6.09
C TYR A 49 1.28 -14.11 5.07
N GLU A 50 1.24 -13.25 4.07
CA GLU A 50 0.34 -13.37 2.92
C GLU A 50 1.13 -13.81 1.69
N GLY A 51 1.45 -15.10 1.60
CA GLY A 51 2.31 -15.62 0.57
C GLY A 51 3.70 -14.98 0.58
N PRO A 52 4.12 -14.30 -0.49
CA PRO A 52 5.43 -13.65 -0.56
C PRO A 52 5.52 -12.31 0.21
N ARG A 53 4.41 -11.85 0.80
CA ARG A 53 4.29 -10.56 1.49
C ARG A 53 4.13 -10.76 2.99
N ILE A 54 4.41 -9.71 3.74
CA ILE A 54 4.11 -9.63 5.16
C ILE A 54 3.07 -8.54 5.37
N ALA A 55 1.92 -8.91 5.93
CA ALA A 55 0.87 -7.97 6.31
C ALA A 55 1.10 -7.50 7.74
N LEU A 56 1.16 -6.18 7.94
CA LEU A 56 1.21 -5.53 9.24
C LEU A 56 -0.15 -4.90 9.52
N TYR A 57 -0.84 -5.42 10.53
CA TYR A 57 -2.10 -4.86 10.99
C TYR A 57 -1.82 -3.79 12.04
N THR A 58 -2.49 -2.65 11.92
CA THR A 58 -2.27 -1.49 12.78
C THR A 58 -3.56 -0.78 13.14
N ASN A 59 -3.60 -0.21 14.36
CA ASN A 59 -4.63 0.71 14.80
C ASN A 59 -4.32 2.17 14.45
N SER A 60 -3.08 2.46 14.02
CA SER A 60 -2.62 3.80 13.64
C SER A 60 -2.15 3.84 12.19
N PRO A 61 -3.05 3.64 11.19
CA PRO A 61 -2.66 3.58 9.78
C PRO A 61 -2.05 4.88 9.28
N ARG A 62 -2.49 6.03 9.80
CA ARG A 62 -1.95 7.35 9.46
C ARG A 62 -0.46 7.43 9.73
N TYR A 63 -0.03 7.02 10.91
CA TYR A 63 1.38 7.05 11.30
C TYR A 63 2.27 6.32 10.28
N LEU A 64 1.88 5.12 9.88
CA LEU A 64 2.64 4.33 8.92
C LEU A 64 2.55 4.88 7.48
N LEU A 65 1.46 5.53 7.12
CA LEU A 65 1.30 6.16 5.81
C LEU A 65 2.14 7.44 5.69
N GLU A 66 2.28 8.21 6.76
CA GLU A 66 3.10 9.43 6.80
C GLU A 66 4.59 9.09 6.90
N ASN A 67 4.96 8.06 7.67
CA ASN A 67 6.35 7.66 7.94
C ASN A 67 6.84 6.50 7.04
N ASN A 68 6.79 6.70 5.73
CA ASN A 68 7.23 5.69 4.75
C ASN A 68 8.70 5.26 4.89
N GLU A 69 9.54 6.12 5.42
CA GLU A 69 10.96 5.81 5.61
C GLU A 69 11.18 4.62 6.53
N THR A 70 10.38 4.53 7.60
CA THR A 70 10.44 3.42 8.55
C THR A 70 10.12 2.09 7.85
N ILE A 71 9.05 2.08 7.04
CA ILE A 71 8.68 0.90 6.26
C ILE A 71 9.75 0.56 5.22
N SER A 72 10.31 1.56 4.54
CA SER A 72 11.35 1.35 3.54
C SER A 72 12.63 0.76 4.16
N LYS A 73 13.05 1.26 5.33
CA LYS A 73 14.18 0.71 6.08
C LYS A 73 13.91 -0.75 6.47
N LEU A 74 12.71 -1.03 6.97
CA LEU A 74 12.32 -2.39 7.37
C LEU A 74 12.30 -3.35 6.17
N VAL A 75 11.73 -2.95 5.03
CA VAL A 75 11.75 -3.74 3.78
C VAL A 75 13.19 -4.04 3.34
N ASN A 76 14.10 -3.07 3.48
CA ASN A 76 15.51 -3.25 3.13
C ASN A 76 16.21 -4.25 4.04
N ILE A 77 15.85 -4.31 5.32
CA ILE A 77 16.43 -5.27 6.30
C ILE A 77 15.92 -6.68 6.01
N ILE A 78 14.59 -6.85 5.91
CA ILE A 78 13.96 -8.17 5.81
C ILE A 78 13.91 -8.72 4.38
N LYS A 79 14.17 -7.88 3.37
CA LYS A 79 14.12 -8.22 1.93
C LYS A 79 12.79 -8.85 1.49
N LYS A 80 11.70 -8.47 2.15
CA LYS A 80 10.33 -8.89 1.81
C LYS A 80 9.41 -7.70 1.64
N ARG A 81 8.38 -7.85 0.81
CA ARG A 81 7.36 -6.82 0.62
C ARG A 81 6.47 -6.74 1.84
N ILE A 82 6.29 -5.53 2.36
CA ILE A 82 5.37 -5.24 3.46
C ILE A 82 4.09 -4.61 2.90
N VAL A 83 2.97 -5.03 3.43
CA VAL A 83 1.65 -4.43 3.17
C VAL A 83 1.07 -3.97 4.49
N ILE A 84 0.69 -2.70 4.58
CA ILE A 84 0.01 -2.15 5.75
C ILE A 84 -1.48 -2.44 5.62
N ARG A 85 -2.07 -2.99 6.68
CA ARG A 85 -3.51 -3.22 6.80
C ARG A 85 -4.04 -2.56 8.05
N THR A 86 -5.28 -2.17 8.02
CA THR A 86 -5.99 -1.67 9.20
C THR A 86 -6.57 -2.82 9.99
N ASP A 87 -6.49 -2.73 11.30
CA ASP A 87 -7.12 -3.71 12.20
C ASP A 87 -8.65 -3.68 12.03
N GLU A 88 -9.29 -4.82 12.24
CA GLU A 88 -10.75 -4.92 12.10
C GLU A 88 -11.50 -4.07 13.13
N SER A 89 -10.92 -3.91 14.32
CA SER A 89 -11.53 -3.18 15.44
C SER A 89 -11.76 -1.68 15.13
N ILE A 90 -10.98 -1.09 14.21
CA ILE A 90 -11.11 0.33 13.85
C ILE A 90 -11.91 0.56 12.57
N ARG A 91 -12.33 -0.50 11.89
CA ARG A 91 -13.09 -0.38 10.64
C ARG A 91 -14.52 0.04 10.92
N LYS A 92 -14.96 1.11 10.27
CA LYS A 92 -16.34 1.54 10.31
C LYS A 92 -17.22 0.73 9.35
N PRO A 93 -18.55 0.68 9.60
CA PRO A 93 -19.51 0.05 8.69
C PRO A 93 -19.43 0.67 7.29
N GLU A 94 -19.67 -0.14 6.26
CA GLU A 94 -19.55 0.29 4.85
C GLU A 94 -20.42 1.50 4.52
N ASP A 95 -21.67 1.53 5.02
CA ASP A 95 -22.62 2.62 4.73
C ASP A 95 -22.16 3.97 5.29
N GLU A 96 -21.57 3.96 6.49
CA GLU A 96 -20.97 5.15 7.09
C GLU A 96 -19.74 5.58 6.29
N CYS A 97 -18.90 4.62 5.90
CA CYS A 97 -17.72 4.90 5.09
C CYS A 97 -18.09 5.52 3.74
N ARG A 98 -19.13 5.04 3.07
CA ARG A 98 -19.60 5.60 1.80
C ARG A 98 -19.94 7.09 1.92
N LYS A 99 -20.62 7.48 3.00
CA LYS A 99 -20.95 8.88 3.27
C LYS A 99 -19.71 9.72 3.49
N ILE A 100 -18.81 9.26 4.36
CA ILE A 100 -17.55 9.96 4.65
C ILE A 100 -16.70 10.10 3.38
N ILE A 101 -16.59 9.05 2.56
CA ILE A 101 -15.86 9.10 1.29
C ILE A 101 -16.47 10.12 0.33
N ALA A 102 -17.80 10.13 0.19
CA ALA A 102 -18.51 11.07 -0.70
C ALA A 102 -18.31 12.53 -0.28
N GLU A 103 -18.18 12.80 1.01
CA GLU A 103 -17.93 14.14 1.55
C GLU A 103 -16.49 14.61 1.35
N HIS A 104 -15.50 13.66 1.46
CA HIS A 104 -14.09 14.00 1.40
C HIS A 104 -13.50 13.96 -0.02
N VAL A 105 -14.13 13.25 -0.92
CA VAL A 105 -13.67 13.17 -2.31
C VAL A 105 -14.10 14.43 -3.08
N PRO A 106 -13.13 15.17 -3.69
CA PRO A 106 -13.46 16.35 -4.49
C PRO A 106 -14.44 15.99 -5.62
N LYS A 107 -15.44 16.85 -5.85
CA LYS A 107 -16.46 16.65 -6.91
C LYS A 107 -15.82 16.52 -8.30
N GLU A 108 -14.70 17.23 -8.52
CA GLU A 108 -13.93 17.21 -9.75
C GLU A 108 -13.35 15.82 -10.07
N ALA A 109 -13.08 15.00 -9.06
CA ALA A 109 -12.58 13.63 -9.24
C ALA A 109 -13.64 12.73 -9.89
N ASN A 110 -14.92 13.10 -9.80
CA ASN A 110 -16.07 12.38 -10.35
C ASN A 110 -16.10 10.92 -9.88
N LEU A 111 -16.42 10.77 -8.59
CA LEU A 111 -16.58 9.47 -7.94
C LEU A 111 -17.67 8.65 -8.65
N GLN A 112 -17.34 7.42 -9.04
CA GLN A 112 -18.24 6.50 -9.73
C GLN A 112 -18.74 5.39 -8.80
N GLY A 113 -17.90 4.94 -7.89
CA GLY A 113 -18.27 3.87 -6.97
C GLY A 113 -17.21 3.62 -5.90
N THR A 114 -17.62 2.86 -4.90
CA THR A 114 -16.77 2.37 -3.83
C THR A 114 -17.01 0.87 -3.65
N LEU A 115 -15.94 0.09 -3.67
CA LEU A 115 -15.98 -1.35 -3.47
C LEU A 115 -15.19 -1.70 -2.21
N PHE A 116 -15.82 -2.39 -1.27
CA PHE A 116 -15.20 -2.83 -0.02
C PHE A 116 -14.77 -4.29 -0.13
N ASP A 117 -13.55 -4.55 0.30
CA ASP A 117 -13.00 -5.90 0.45
C ASP A 117 -12.73 -6.14 1.93
N THR A 118 -13.65 -6.83 2.57
CA THR A 118 -13.58 -7.13 4.01
C THR A 118 -12.42 -8.04 4.36
N SER A 119 -12.03 -8.94 3.45
CA SER A 119 -10.94 -9.90 3.67
C SER A 119 -9.59 -9.22 3.78
N THR A 120 -9.38 -8.16 3.01
CA THR A 120 -8.12 -7.41 3.00
C THR A 120 -8.19 -6.09 3.78
N GLY A 121 -9.39 -5.67 4.21
CA GLY A 121 -9.61 -4.37 4.84
C GLY A 121 -9.33 -3.19 3.90
N GLU A 122 -9.53 -3.39 2.60
CA GLU A 122 -9.30 -2.36 1.58
C GLU A 122 -10.63 -1.83 1.04
N VAL A 123 -10.70 -0.52 0.78
CA VAL A 123 -11.78 0.10 0.01
C VAL A 123 -11.21 0.64 -1.29
N SER A 124 -11.76 0.18 -2.41
CA SER A 124 -11.42 0.70 -3.74
C SER A 124 -12.35 1.84 -4.10
N ILE A 125 -11.78 3.02 -4.34
CA ILE A 125 -12.49 4.21 -4.81
C ILE A 125 -12.31 4.29 -6.32
N GLU A 126 -13.41 4.22 -7.06
CA GLU A 126 -13.40 4.36 -8.51
C GLU A 126 -13.77 5.77 -8.91
N ALA A 127 -12.86 6.45 -9.59
CA ALA A 127 -13.04 7.83 -10.06
C ALA A 127 -12.63 7.99 -11.53
N LYS A 128 -13.29 8.92 -12.24
CA LYS A 128 -12.90 9.25 -13.63
C LYS A 128 -11.55 9.96 -13.68
N ARG A 129 -11.25 10.78 -12.65
CA ARG A 129 -10.01 11.55 -12.54
C ARG A 129 -9.23 11.12 -11.30
N PRO A 130 -8.65 9.90 -11.29
CA PRO A 130 -7.99 9.33 -10.10
C PRO A 130 -6.73 10.12 -9.67
N TRP A 131 -6.12 10.90 -10.56
CA TRP A 131 -4.94 11.71 -10.22
C TRP A 131 -5.23 12.81 -9.21
N LEU A 132 -6.49 13.29 -9.09
CA LEU A 132 -6.91 14.25 -8.07
C LEU A 132 -6.94 13.65 -6.67
N LEU A 133 -6.99 12.32 -6.58
CA LEU A 133 -7.02 11.56 -5.33
C LEU A 133 -5.66 10.94 -4.99
N GLN A 134 -4.61 11.27 -5.75
CA GLN A 134 -3.28 10.75 -5.46
C GLN A 134 -2.73 11.32 -4.16
N ARG A 135 -1.81 10.58 -3.55
CA ARG A 135 -1.23 10.87 -2.23
C ARG A 135 -0.61 12.28 -2.09
N ASN A 136 -0.17 12.86 -3.22
CA ASN A 136 0.46 14.18 -3.26
C ASN A 136 -0.52 15.29 -3.67
N SER A 137 -1.82 15.01 -3.76
CA SER A 137 -2.82 16.02 -4.05
C SER A 137 -2.95 16.99 -2.87
N LYS A 138 -2.98 18.28 -3.12
CA LYS A 138 -3.19 19.32 -2.08
C LYS A 138 -4.63 19.29 -1.54
N GLU A 139 -5.57 18.78 -2.33
CA GLU A 139 -7.01 18.83 -2.04
C GLU A 139 -7.52 17.54 -1.37
N PHE A 140 -6.73 16.47 -1.39
CA PHE A 140 -7.14 15.17 -0.88
C PHE A 140 -6.08 14.56 0.03
N ASN A 141 -6.41 14.44 1.32
CA ASN A 141 -5.52 13.80 2.28
C ASN A 141 -5.89 12.31 2.46
N HIS A 142 -5.08 11.45 1.83
CA HIS A 142 -5.23 10.02 1.88
C HIS A 142 -5.10 9.44 3.30
N ALA A 143 -4.18 9.98 4.11
CA ALA A 143 -3.94 9.49 5.47
C ALA A 143 -5.10 9.81 6.41
N ASP A 144 -5.62 11.03 6.35
CA ASP A 144 -6.77 11.48 7.14
C ASP A 144 -8.02 10.66 6.82
N LEU A 145 -8.29 10.41 5.54
CA LEU A 145 -9.46 9.62 5.17
C LEU A 145 -9.32 8.17 5.63
N THR A 146 -8.14 7.57 5.48
CA THR A 146 -7.85 6.20 5.98
C THR A 146 -8.08 6.11 7.49
N GLU A 147 -7.64 7.12 8.26
CA GLU A 147 -7.85 7.15 9.71
C GLU A 147 -9.33 7.28 10.08
N LYS A 148 -10.07 8.16 9.39
CA LYS A 148 -11.50 8.39 9.65
C LYS A 148 -12.39 7.20 9.40
N ILE A 149 -12.09 6.42 8.34
CA ILE A 149 -12.92 5.27 7.96
C ILE A 149 -12.41 3.93 8.52
N GLY A 150 -11.12 3.87 8.91
CA GLY A 150 -10.49 2.64 9.34
C GLY A 150 -10.26 1.61 8.22
N TRP A 151 -10.36 2.00 6.96
CA TRP A 151 -10.13 1.14 5.80
C TRP A 151 -8.96 1.64 4.99
N ARG A 152 -8.15 0.74 4.44
CA ARG A 152 -7.07 1.11 3.54
C ARG A 152 -7.62 1.55 2.20
N LEU A 153 -7.25 2.75 1.75
CA LEU A 153 -7.70 3.29 0.47
C LEU A 153 -6.91 2.73 -0.70
N ARG A 154 -7.63 2.36 -1.75
CA ARG A 154 -7.09 2.02 -3.06
C ARG A 154 -7.82 2.82 -4.13
N ILE A 155 -7.09 3.65 -4.86
CA ILE A 155 -7.67 4.49 -5.90
C ILE A 155 -7.56 3.77 -7.24
N ARG A 156 -8.67 3.68 -7.96
CA ARG A 156 -8.75 3.07 -9.29
C ARG A 156 -9.37 4.04 -10.28
N LYS A 157 -8.93 3.94 -11.53
CA LYS A 157 -9.60 4.61 -12.63
C LYS A 157 -10.88 3.84 -12.95
N SER A 158 -12.01 4.55 -13.02
CA SER A 158 -13.25 3.93 -13.47
C SER A 158 -13.13 3.59 -14.97
N THR A 159 -13.63 2.43 -15.35
CA THR A 159 -13.71 2.03 -16.75
C THR A 159 -14.81 2.84 -17.43
N THR A 160 -14.46 3.62 -18.45
CA THR A 160 -15.38 4.50 -19.17
C THR A 160 -16.41 3.75 -20.00
N ILE A 161 -16.14 2.48 -20.34
CA ILE A 161 -17.01 1.62 -21.13
C ILE A 161 -16.97 0.23 -20.49
N PRO A 162 -17.98 -0.19 -19.74
CA PRO A 162 -18.11 -1.59 -19.38
C PRO A 162 -18.28 -2.39 -20.67
N SER A 163 -17.48 -3.44 -20.85
CA SER A 163 -17.65 -4.30 -22.01
C SER A 163 -19.09 -4.82 -22.01
N ARG A 164 -19.72 -4.94 -23.19
CA ARG A 164 -21.10 -5.46 -23.30
C ARG A 164 -21.25 -6.81 -22.59
N THR A 165 -20.23 -7.64 -22.61
CA THR A 165 -20.17 -8.93 -21.93
C THR A 165 -20.31 -8.79 -20.41
N ILE A 166 -19.61 -7.81 -19.79
CA ILE A 166 -19.71 -7.57 -18.34
C ILE A 166 -21.09 -7.02 -17.97
N GLN A 167 -21.66 -6.12 -18.79
CA GLN A 167 -23.02 -5.63 -18.57
C GLN A 167 -24.06 -6.76 -18.63
N THR A 168 -23.93 -7.68 -19.59
CA THR A 168 -24.82 -8.82 -19.72
C THR A 168 -24.72 -9.74 -18.49
N ILE A 169 -23.53 -10.01 -17.97
CA ILE A 169 -23.30 -10.84 -16.77
C ILE A 169 -23.89 -10.14 -15.51
N CYS A 170 -23.70 -8.84 -15.37
CA CYS A 170 -24.26 -8.10 -14.23
C CYS A 170 -25.78 -8.08 -14.26
N ASN A 171 -26.38 -7.85 -15.42
CA ASN A 171 -27.85 -7.81 -15.58
C ASN A 171 -28.49 -9.18 -15.40
N SER A 172 -27.80 -10.28 -15.75
CA SER A 172 -28.34 -11.62 -15.52
C SER A 172 -28.38 -12.04 -14.04
N LYS A 173 -27.54 -11.44 -13.19
CA LYS A 173 -27.55 -11.70 -11.74
C LYS A 173 -28.66 -10.98 -10.99
N THR A 174 -29.20 -9.89 -11.53
CA THR A 174 -30.30 -9.15 -10.92
C THR A 174 -31.69 -9.72 -11.25
N SER A 175 -31.76 -10.73 -12.12
CA SER A 175 -33.04 -11.40 -12.48
C SER A 175 -33.38 -12.62 -11.61
N PHE A 176 -32.60 -12.89 -10.56
CA PHE A 176 -32.83 -13.99 -9.60
C PHE A 176 -33.13 -13.42 -8.19
N CYS A 177 -34.12 -12.56 -8.07
CA CYS A 177 -34.78 -12.23 -6.80
C CYS A 177 -36.28 -12.24 -7.02
#